data_c262017d43d3135f67e0c71b7e91619b
#
_entry.id   c262017d43d3135f67e0c71b7e91619b
#
_cell.length_a   1.000
_cell.length_b   1.000
_cell.length_c   1.000
_cell.angle_alpha   90.00
_cell.angle_beta   90.00
_cell.angle_gamma   90.00
#
_symmetry.space_group_name_H-M   'P 1'
#
loop_
_entity.id
_entity.type
_entity.pdbx_description
1 polymer ?
#
loop_
_entity_poly.entity_id
_entity_poly.type
_entity_poly.pdbx_seq_one_letter_code
_entity_poly.pdbx_strand_id
1 'polypeptide(L)'
;MEYSGVKLHNSITVGKIFSIHYFEYMNNFKFSGEAHNFWEFVYIDKGEAGITHNKSYTVLHKGELFFHKPNEFHSVRATGTIAPNLIVISFECNDKAMNFFNNRRMKIDETAQTLLANIIIEAKRCFNCRLDDPYLQNMPLKDTNIFGSQQMIRLYLEHFLIHLIRCYSQSFLQHKKLSEAKLPKATKTIMILKHSIKSLIISTGT
;
A
#
# COMPACT_ATOMS: atom_id res chain seq x y z
N MET A 1 -25.33 32.24 -20.41
CA MET A 1 -25.18 31.14 -19.42
C MET A 1 -23.72 31.15 -19.02
N GLU A 2 -23.42 31.33 -17.74
CA GLU A 2 -22.06 31.32 -17.21
C GLU A 2 -21.81 29.95 -16.54
N TYR A 3 -20.72 29.25 -16.94
CA TYR A 3 -20.37 27.95 -16.38
C TYR A 3 -19.33 28.16 -15.29
N SER A 4 -19.58 27.59 -14.11
CA SER A 4 -18.63 27.57 -13.00
C SER A 4 -17.99 26.16 -12.90
N GLY A 5 -16.67 26.10 -13.07
CA GLY A 5 -15.90 24.86 -12.92
C GLY A 5 -15.43 24.59 -11.50
N VAL A 6 -15.29 23.32 -11.13
CA VAL A 6 -14.71 22.89 -9.85
C VAL A 6 -13.27 22.43 -10.08
N LYS A 7 -12.32 23.02 -9.35
CA LYS A 7 -10.92 22.59 -9.38
C LYS A 7 -10.75 21.30 -8.59
N LEU A 8 -10.23 20.26 -9.23
CA LEU A 8 -9.90 19.00 -8.58
C LEU A 8 -8.51 19.07 -7.91
N HIS A 9 -8.37 18.43 -6.76
CA HIS A 9 -7.14 18.38 -6.00
C HIS A 9 -6.66 16.93 -5.83
N ASN A 10 -5.34 16.71 -5.92
CA ASN A 10 -4.73 15.43 -5.65
C ASN A 10 -4.65 15.19 -4.14
N SER A 11 -4.99 13.98 -3.69
CA SER A 11 -4.83 13.52 -2.31
C SER A 11 -3.59 12.66 -2.13
N ILE A 12 -3.15 12.02 -3.22
CA ILE A 12 -1.93 11.21 -3.34
C ILE A 12 -1.34 11.53 -4.71
N THR A 13 -0.02 11.77 -4.73
CA THR A 13 0.74 12.01 -5.95
C THR A 13 2.01 11.16 -5.92
N VAL A 14 2.10 10.20 -6.82
CA VAL A 14 3.30 9.38 -7.01
C VAL A 14 4.29 10.14 -7.88
N GLY A 15 5.45 10.49 -7.32
CA GLY A 15 6.48 11.27 -8.00
C GLY A 15 7.35 10.41 -8.91
N LYS A 16 7.85 9.29 -8.40
CA LYS A 16 8.77 8.38 -9.10
C LYS A 16 8.44 6.93 -8.81
N ILE A 17 8.81 6.06 -9.75
CA ILE A 17 8.91 4.61 -9.57
C ILE A 17 10.39 4.24 -9.57
N PHE A 18 10.84 3.47 -8.59
CA PHE A 18 12.21 2.94 -8.52
C PHE A 18 12.28 1.52 -9.07
N SER A 19 11.31 0.67 -8.71
CA SER A 19 11.22 -0.68 -9.26
C SER A 19 9.76 -1.15 -9.33
N ILE A 20 9.50 -2.04 -10.29
CA ILE A 20 8.28 -2.84 -10.39
C ILE A 20 8.73 -4.26 -10.67
N HIS A 21 8.46 -5.17 -9.76
CA HIS A 21 8.82 -6.56 -9.87
C HIS A 21 7.60 -7.47 -9.88
N TYR A 22 7.69 -8.54 -10.64
CA TYR A 22 6.84 -9.72 -10.54
C TYR A 22 7.73 -10.95 -10.49
N PHE A 23 7.85 -11.52 -9.31
CA PHE A 23 8.72 -12.67 -9.05
C PHE A 23 7.94 -13.97 -8.96
N GLU A 24 8.47 -15.01 -9.57
CA GLU A 24 8.08 -16.40 -9.37
C GLU A 24 9.26 -17.11 -8.72
N TYR A 25 9.24 -17.22 -7.41
CA TYR A 25 10.36 -17.76 -6.65
C TYR A 25 10.25 -19.25 -6.37
N MET A 26 11.39 -19.87 -6.16
CA MET A 26 11.48 -21.21 -5.59
C MET A 26 11.22 -21.17 -4.07
N ASN A 27 10.83 -22.31 -3.49
CA ASN A 27 10.52 -22.44 -2.07
C ASN A 27 11.71 -22.21 -1.11
N ASN A 28 12.92 -22.04 -1.62
CA ASN A 28 14.14 -21.77 -0.85
C ASN A 28 14.70 -20.35 -1.06
N PHE A 29 13.97 -19.47 -1.75
CA PHE A 29 14.40 -18.11 -2.01
C PHE A 29 14.63 -17.32 -0.72
N LYS A 30 15.69 -16.49 -0.72
CA LYS A 30 16.01 -15.58 0.35
C LYS A 30 16.66 -14.31 -0.20
N PHE A 31 16.04 -13.18 0.09
CA PHE A 31 16.62 -11.85 -0.09
C PHE A 31 17.12 -11.37 1.27
N SER A 32 18.40 -11.00 1.38
CA SER A 32 19.04 -10.64 2.65
C SER A 32 18.53 -9.35 3.27
N GLY A 33 17.94 -8.49 2.45
CA GLY A 33 17.30 -7.25 2.86
C GLY A 33 18.08 -5.99 2.52
N GLU A 34 17.37 -4.88 2.58
CA GLU A 34 17.86 -3.53 2.30
C GLU A 34 17.09 -2.49 3.11
N ALA A 35 17.53 -1.24 3.03
CA ALA A 35 16.81 -0.07 3.50
C ALA A 35 17.03 1.08 2.51
N HIS A 36 15.98 1.78 2.16
CA HIS A 36 16.00 2.90 1.21
C HIS A 36 15.04 4.01 1.63
N ASN A 37 15.16 5.19 1.06
CA ASN A 37 14.41 6.38 1.48
C ASN A 37 13.09 6.61 0.74
N PHE A 38 12.49 5.56 0.21
CA PHE A 38 11.21 5.58 -0.50
C PHE A 38 10.29 4.47 0.00
N TRP A 39 9.01 4.52 -0.37
CA TRP A 39 8.01 3.52 -0.04
C TRP A 39 8.18 2.27 -0.91
N GLU A 40 7.92 1.12 -0.30
CA GLU A 40 7.79 -0.14 -1.00
C GLU A 40 6.62 -0.92 -0.44
N PHE A 41 5.98 -1.74 -1.26
CA PHE A 41 5.10 -2.79 -0.76
C PHE A 41 5.39 -4.12 -1.43
N VAL A 42 5.14 -5.18 -0.68
CA VAL A 42 5.19 -6.57 -1.13
C VAL A 42 3.78 -7.13 -1.10
N TYR A 43 3.30 -7.66 -2.22
CA TYR A 43 2.02 -8.37 -2.35
C TYR A 43 2.27 -9.84 -2.70
N ILE A 44 1.54 -10.76 -2.04
CA ILE A 44 1.61 -12.20 -2.30
C ILE A 44 0.51 -12.59 -3.28
N ASP A 45 0.89 -12.84 -4.53
CA ASP A 45 -0.04 -13.29 -5.59
C ASP A 45 -0.35 -14.78 -5.47
N LYS A 46 0.66 -15.59 -5.09
CA LYS A 46 0.54 -17.03 -4.87
C LYS A 46 1.45 -17.48 -3.73
N GLY A 47 1.05 -18.54 -3.02
CA GLY A 47 1.83 -19.12 -1.94
C GLY A 47 1.91 -18.24 -0.71
N GLU A 48 3.09 -18.21 -0.08
CA GLU A 48 3.36 -17.44 1.13
C GLU A 48 4.83 -17.03 1.21
N ALA A 49 5.10 -15.89 1.87
CA ALA A 49 6.48 -15.45 2.13
C ALA A 49 6.61 -14.85 3.52
N GLY A 50 7.77 -15.04 4.12
CA GLY A 50 8.16 -14.39 5.36
C GLY A 50 8.77 -13.03 5.06
N ILE A 51 8.23 -11.99 5.70
CA ILE A 51 8.69 -10.62 5.60
C ILE A 51 9.33 -10.21 6.91
N THR A 52 10.56 -9.69 6.86
CA THR A 52 11.17 -9.03 8.01
C THR A 52 11.02 -7.52 7.82
N HIS A 53 10.57 -6.82 8.83
CA HIS A 53 10.53 -5.36 8.88
C HIS A 53 11.13 -4.90 10.21
N ASN A 54 12.23 -4.17 10.15
CA ASN A 54 13.10 -3.87 11.29
C ASN A 54 13.48 -5.15 12.07
N LYS A 55 12.98 -5.30 13.32
CA LYS A 55 13.23 -6.46 14.18
C LYS A 55 12.08 -7.47 14.22
N SER A 56 11.01 -7.22 13.47
CA SER A 56 9.80 -8.04 13.46
C SER A 56 9.76 -8.94 12.23
N TYR A 57 9.23 -10.14 12.40
CA TYR A 57 9.00 -11.10 11.32
C TYR A 57 7.52 -11.45 11.24
N THR A 58 6.99 -11.50 10.04
CA THR A 58 5.61 -11.91 9.79
C THR A 58 5.52 -12.75 8.52
N VAL A 59 4.57 -13.68 8.45
CA VAL A 59 4.26 -14.43 7.23
C VAL A 59 3.06 -13.82 6.57
N LEU A 60 3.20 -13.49 5.29
CA LEU A 60 2.10 -13.07 4.42
C LEU A 60 1.65 -14.24 3.57
N HIS A 61 0.35 -14.36 3.36
CA HIS A 61 -0.28 -15.37 2.53
C HIS A 61 -0.89 -14.76 1.28
N LYS A 62 -1.27 -15.60 0.32
CA LYS A 62 -1.95 -15.17 -0.90
C LYS A 62 -3.06 -14.15 -0.63
N GLY A 63 -3.03 -13.06 -1.40
CA GLY A 63 -3.96 -11.95 -1.30
C GLY A 63 -3.60 -10.89 -0.25
N GLU A 64 -2.49 -11.07 0.46
CA GLU A 64 -2.02 -10.12 1.47
C GLU A 64 -0.87 -9.28 0.95
N LEU A 65 -0.79 -8.07 1.46
CA LEU A 65 0.30 -7.14 1.21
C LEU A 65 0.80 -6.49 2.50
N PHE A 66 2.05 -6.03 2.47
CA PHE A 66 2.67 -5.25 3.54
C PHE A 66 3.42 -4.05 2.95
N PHE A 67 3.29 -2.89 3.60
CA PHE A 67 4.01 -1.68 3.22
C PHE A 67 5.26 -1.49 4.09
N HIS A 68 6.38 -1.25 3.44
CA HIS A 68 7.64 -0.78 4.03
C HIS A 68 7.73 0.74 3.83
N LYS A 69 7.87 1.46 4.94
CA LYS A 69 8.05 2.92 4.91
C LYS A 69 9.50 3.29 4.60
N PRO A 70 9.76 4.53 4.16
CA PRO A 70 11.13 5.03 3.97
C PRO A 70 12.03 4.79 5.18
N ASN A 71 13.28 4.37 4.92
CA ASN A 71 14.34 4.09 5.90
C ASN A 71 14.02 2.91 6.86
N GLU A 72 13.11 2.03 6.49
CA GLU A 72 12.85 0.81 7.22
C GLU A 72 13.65 -0.35 6.62
N PHE A 73 14.46 -1.03 7.44
CA PHE A 73 15.10 -2.27 7.00
C PHE A 73 14.05 -3.35 6.77
N HIS A 74 14.09 -3.99 5.62
CA HIS A 74 13.18 -5.07 5.25
C HIS A 74 13.88 -6.16 4.45
N SER A 75 13.35 -7.38 4.54
CA SER A 75 13.80 -8.53 3.77
C SER A 75 12.63 -9.45 3.47
N VAL A 76 12.78 -10.29 2.45
CA VAL A 76 11.77 -11.27 2.08
C VAL A 76 12.41 -12.66 1.89
N ARG A 77 11.72 -13.71 2.32
CA ARG A 77 12.16 -15.09 2.12
C ARG A 77 10.97 -16.02 1.91
N ALA A 78 11.17 -17.07 1.13
CA ALA A 78 10.22 -18.18 1.08
C ALA A 78 10.15 -18.86 2.44
N THR A 79 8.99 -19.41 2.79
CA THR A 79 8.81 -20.17 4.06
C THR A 79 9.32 -21.60 3.96
N GLY A 80 9.59 -22.10 2.75
CA GLY A 80 9.95 -23.48 2.48
C GLY A 80 8.74 -24.39 2.19
N THR A 81 7.51 -23.91 2.47
CA THR A 81 6.27 -24.70 2.34
C THR A 81 5.67 -24.60 0.95
N ILE A 82 5.35 -23.37 0.52
CA ILE A 82 4.73 -23.11 -0.79
C ILE A 82 5.51 -22.00 -1.48
N ALA A 83 5.95 -22.27 -2.70
CA ALA A 83 6.70 -21.31 -3.51
C ALA A 83 5.88 -20.03 -3.77
N PRO A 84 6.41 -18.85 -3.45
CA PRO A 84 5.69 -17.60 -3.57
C PRO A 84 5.82 -16.98 -4.97
N ASN A 85 4.71 -16.36 -5.44
CA ASN A 85 4.75 -15.33 -6.46
C ASN A 85 4.50 -13.97 -5.79
N LEU A 86 5.37 -13.01 -6.06
CA LEU A 86 5.37 -11.71 -5.42
C LEU A 86 5.23 -10.58 -6.43
N ILE A 87 4.48 -9.55 -6.08
CA ILE A 87 4.59 -8.22 -6.71
C ILE A 87 5.25 -7.30 -5.69
N VAL A 88 6.35 -6.65 -6.10
CA VAL A 88 7.04 -5.65 -5.30
C VAL A 88 7.09 -4.36 -6.10
N ILE A 89 6.63 -3.25 -5.50
CA ILE A 89 6.64 -1.94 -6.14
C ILE A 89 7.23 -0.92 -5.18
N SER A 90 8.31 -0.26 -5.65
CA SER A 90 9.04 0.77 -4.90
C SER A 90 8.81 2.13 -5.57
N PHE A 91 8.38 3.14 -4.78
CA PHE A 91 7.95 4.42 -5.31
C PHE A 91 8.14 5.58 -4.34
N GLU A 92 8.23 6.81 -4.89
CA GLU A 92 8.25 8.05 -4.12
C GLU A 92 6.84 8.62 -4.00
N CYS A 93 6.41 8.86 -2.77
CA CYS A 93 5.22 9.63 -2.45
C CYS A 93 5.40 10.32 -1.10
N ASN A 94 5.32 11.66 -1.09
CA ASN A 94 5.57 12.49 0.08
C ASN A 94 4.28 12.99 0.75
N ASP A 95 3.12 12.56 0.28
CA ASP A 95 1.83 12.99 0.81
C ASP A 95 1.56 12.42 2.20
N LYS A 96 0.98 13.24 3.08
CA LYS A 96 0.62 12.84 4.45
C LYS A 96 -0.31 11.63 4.50
N ALA A 97 -1.10 11.40 3.44
CA ALA A 97 -1.98 10.25 3.32
C ALA A 97 -1.23 8.91 3.41
N MET A 98 0.07 8.88 3.03
CA MET A 98 0.92 7.69 3.11
C MET A 98 1.15 7.20 4.55
N ASN A 99 0.99 8.07 5.57
CA ASN A 99 1.05 7.65 6.97
C ASN A 99 0.01 6.57 7.33
N PHE A 100 -1.06 6.47 6.54
CA PHE A 100 -2.05 5.41 6.67
C PHE A 100 -1.42 4.01 6.53
N PHE A 101 -0.38 3.86 5.72
CA PHE A 101 0.25 2.59 5.39
C PHE A 101 1.38 2.18 6.36
N ASN A 102 1.72 3.00 7.35
CA ASN A 102 2.77 2.69 8.32
C ASN A 102 2.51 1.36 9.04
N ASN A 103 3.45 0.39 8.89
CA ASN A 103 3.39 -0.94 9.54
C ASN A 103 2.06 -1.66 9.30
N ARG A 104 1.52 -1.56 8.09
CA ARG A 104 0.19 -2.09 7.81
C ARG A 104 0.25 -3.32 6.92
N ARG A 105 -0.26 -4.44 7.47
CA ARG A 105 -0.64 -5.63 6.72
C ARG A 105 -2.09 -5.50 6.28
N MET A 106 -2.39 -5.85 5.04
CA MET A 106 -3.72 -5.71 4.44
C MET A 106 -4.01 -6.92 3.56
N LYS A 107 -5.27 -7.35 3.54
CA LYS A 107 -5.77 -8.29 2.53
C LYS A 107 -6.52 -7.48 1.48
N ILE A 108 -6.15 -7.62 0.20
CA ILE A 108 -6.72 -6.79 -0.86
C ILE A 108 -7.87 -7.51 -1.59
N ASP A 109 -8.80 -6.72 -2.10
CA ASP A 109 -9.95 -7.18 -2.86
C ASP A 109 -9.63 -7.32 -4.37
N GLU A 110 -10.58 -7.81 -5.15
CA GLU A 110 -10.44 -8.02 -6.60
C GLU A 110 -10.15 -6.73 -7.37
N THR A 111 -10.70 -5.60 -6.94
CA THR A 111 -10.43 -4.29 -7.55
C THR A 111 -8.96 -3.91 -7.40
N ALA A 112 -8.43 -4.04 -6.19
CA ALA A 112 -7.02 -3.76 -5.93
C ALA A 112 -6.09 -4.74 -6.68
N GLN A 113 -6.44 -6.03 -6.76
CA GLN A 113 -5.69 -7.02 -7.55
C GLN A 113 -5.68 -6.66 -9.05
N THR A 114 -6.80 -6.22 -9.60
CA THR A 114 -6.91 -5.76 -10.99
C THR A 114 -6.01 -4.55 -11.26
N LEU A 115 -5.95 -3.60 -10.32
CA LEU A 115 -5.08 -2.43 -10.43
C LEU A 115 -3.60 -2.83 -10.43
N LEU A 116 -3.19 -3.77 -9.57
CA LEU A 116 -1.83 -4.31 -9.57
C LEU A 116 -1.49 -5.01 -10.89
N ALA A 117 -2.40 -5.84 -11.42
CA ALA A 117 -2.21 -6.50 -12.71
C ALA A 117 -2.02 -5.48 -13.84
N ASN A 118 -2.81 -4.40 -13.86
CA ASN A 118 -2.70 -3.33 -14.84
C ASN A 118 -1.35 -2.59 -14.73
N ILE A 119 -0.83 -2.36 -13.53
CA ILE A 119 0.52 -1.78 -13.33
C ILE A 119 1.58 -2.70 -13.97
N ILE A 120 1.52 -4.01 -13.74
CA ILE A 120 2.47 -4.97 -14.31
C ILE A 120 2.38 -4.99 -15.85
N ILE A 121 1.16 -4.95 -16.41
CA ILE A 121 0.94 -4.90 -17.86
C ILE A 121 1.57 -3.64 -18.46
N GLU A 122 1.33 -2.47 -17.88
CA GLU A 122 1.90 -1.21 -18.36
C GLU A 122 3.42 -1.16 -18.16
N ALA A 123 3.94 -1.70 -17.07
CA ALA A 123 5.40 -1.80 -16.84
C ALA A 123 6.08 -2.63 -17.94
N LYS A 124 5.51 -3.80 -18.30
CA LYS A 124 6.01 -4.62 -19.42
C LYS A 124 5.95 -3.91 -20.79
N ARG A 125 5.01 -2.99 -20.97
CA ARG A 125 4.89 -2.16 -22.19
C ARG A 125 5.89 -1.01 -22.21
N CYS A 126 6.14 -0.41 -21.05
CA CYS A 126 6.90 0.82 -20.89
C CYS A 126 8.41 0.58 -20.78
N PHE A 127 8.83 -0.43 -20.01
CA PHE A 127 10.24 -0.61 -19.64
C PHE A 127 10.90 -1.76 -20.39
N ASN A 128 12.20 -1.53 -20.74
CA ASN A 128 13.08 -2.51 -21.38
C ASN A 128 13.94 -3.21 -20.31
N CYS A 129 13.30 -3.93 -19.41
CA CYS A 129 13.94 -4.70 -18.36
C CYS A 129 13.12 -5.95 -18.02
N ARG A 130 13.75 -6.91 -17.35
CA ARG A 130 13.06 -8.07 -16.78
C ARG A 130 12.49 -7.66 -15.43
N LEU A 131 11.20 -7.90 -15.22
CA LEU A 131 10.54 -7.61 -13.93
C LEU A 131 10.83 -8.67 -12.86
N ASP A 132 11.46 -9.77 -13.21
CA ASP A 132 11.85 -10.87 -12.33
C ASP A 132 13.36 -10.84 -11.95
N ASP A 133 14.05 -9.76 -12.23
CA ASP A 133 15.44 -9.56 -11.82
C ASP A 133 15.50 -8.92 -10.42
N PRO A 134 15.97 -9.66 -9.38
CA PRO A 134 16.06 -9.12 -8.01
C PRO A 134 17.16 -8.08 -7.82
N TYR A 135 18.04 -7.90 -8.80
CA TYR A 135 19.13 -6.92 -8.79
C TYR A 135 18.85 -5.71 -9.69
N LEU A 136 17.62 -5.57 -10.16
CA LEU A 136 17.20 -4.45 -10.99
C LEU A 136 17.34 -3.12 -10.23
N GLN A 137 18.28 -2.26 -10.69
CA GLN A 137 18.53 -0.95 -10.08
C GLN A 137 17.99 0.22 -10.89
N ASN A 138 17.59 -0.01 -12.14
CA ASN A 138 16.99 1.00 -13.00
C ASN A 138 16.04 0.35 -14.00
N MET A 139 15.08 1.13 -14.47
CA MET A 139 14.05 0.69 -15.41
C MET A 139 14.13 1.55 -16.68
N PRO A 140 15.03 1.23 -17.64
CA PRO A 140 15.15 1.97 -18.89
C PRO A 140 13.86 1.88 -19.70
N LEU A 141 13.46 3.00 -20.31
CA LEU A 141 12.30 3.04 -21.18
C LEU A 141 12.59 2.29 -22.49
N LYS A 142 11.56 1.69 -23.07
CA LYS A 142 11.63 1.16 -24.43
C LYS A 142 11.65 2.31 -25.44
N ASP A 143 12.39 2.12 -26.53
CA ASP A 143 12.44 3.08 -27.65
C ASP A 143 11.04 3.28 -28.29
N THR A 144 10.27 2.19 -28.39
CA THR A 144 8.88 2.20 -28.88
C THR A 144 7.92 2.33 -27.70
N ASN A 145 7.85 3.53 -27.12
CA ASN A 145 6.98 3.75 -25.97
C ASN A 145 5.52 3.92 -26.41
N ILE A 146 4.61 3.18 -25.78
CA ILE A 146 3.17 3.34 -26.00
C ILE A 146 2.74 4.65 -25.33
N PHE A 147 1.96 5.47 -26.06
CA PHE A 147 1.45 6.74 -25.56
C PHE A 147 0.79 6.60 -24.18
N GLY A 148 1.25 7.36 -23.23
CA GLY A 148 0.69 7.43 -21.87
C GLY A 148 1.04 6.29 -20.92
N SER A 149 1.86 5.28 -21.28
CA SER A 149 2.18 4.14 -20.41
C SER A 149 2.70 4.55 -19.03
N GLN A 150 3.63 5.50 -18.95
CA GLN A 150 4.14 6.00 -17.67
C GLN A 150 3.04 6.67 -16.85
N GLN A 151 2.17 7.43 -17.50
CA GLN A 151 1.03 8.07 -16.85
C GLN A 151 0.03 7.01 -16.35
N MET A 152 -0.23 5.95 -17.12
CA MET A 152 -1.12 4.87 -16.71
C MET A 152 -0.58 4.11 -15.50
N ILE A 153 0.73 3.84 -15.41
CA ILE A 153 1.36 3.28 -14.20
C ILE A 153 1.07 4.17 -12.99
N ARG A 154 1.30 5.49 -13.11
CA ARG A 154 1.00 6.45 -12.05
C ARG A 154 -0.47 6.42 -11.65
N LEU A 155 -1.38 6.53 -12.61
CA LEU A 155 -2.83 6.57 -12.35
C LEU A 155 -3.32 5.28 -11.68
N TYR A 156 -2.86 4.11 -12.12
CA TYR A 156 -3.21 2.84 -11.48
C TYR A 156 -2.65 2.73 -10.07
N LEU A 157 -1.43 3.19 -9.82
CA LEU A 157 -0.83 3.15 -8.49
C LEU A 157 -1.51 4.14 -7.53
N GLU A 158 -1.78 5.37 -7.96
CA GLU A 158 -2.52 6.36 -7.17
C GLU A 158 -3.94 5.86 -6.86
N HIS A 159 -4.63 5.29 -7.86
CA HIS A 159 -5.96 4.69 -7.66
C HIS A 159 -5.88 3.53 -6.66
N PHE A 160 -4.90 2.64 -6.78
CA PHE A 160 -4.68 1.52 -5.85
C PHE A 160 -4.52 2.01 -4.41
N LEU A 161 -3.65 2.99 -4.17
CA LEU A 161 -3.43 3.56 -2.84
C LEU A 161 -4.70 4.22 -2.27
N ILE A 162 -5.41 5.02 -3.07
CA ILE A 162 -6.67 5.66 -2.67
C ILE A 162 -7.75 4.60 -2.37
N HIS A 163 -7.86 3.57 -3.20
CA HIS A 163 -8.82 2.48 -3.01
C HIS A 163 -8.59 1.77 -1.68
N LEU A 164 -7.34 1.39 -1.38
CA LEU A 164 -6.99 0.77 -0.10
C LEU A 164 -7.36 1.63 1.11
N ILE A 165 -7.04 2.92 1.08
CA ILE A 165 -7.41 3.85 2.16
C ILE A 165 -8.93 3.88 2.34
N ARG A 166 -9.70 3.99 1.26
CA ARG A 166 -11.17 4.05 1.32
C ARG A 166 -11.77 2.77 1.90
N CYS A 167 -11.37 1.61 1.41
CA CYS A 167 -11.87 0.31 1.87
C CYS A 167 -11.60 0.08 3.36
N TYR A 168 -10.37 0.32 3.81
CA TYR A 168 -10.00 0.08 5.19
C TYR A 168 -10.50 1.15 6.16
N SER A 169 -10.64 2.40 5.72
CA SER A 169 -11.26 3.45 6.54
C SER A 169 -12.75 3.20 6.76
N GLN A 170 -13.47 2.74 5.76
CA GLN A 170 -14.89 2.37 5.89
C GLN A 170 -15.09 1.18 6.81
N SER A 171 -14.29 0.13 6.68
CA SER A 171 -14.32 -1.04 7.56
C SER A 171 -14.08 -0.65 9.03
N PHE A 172 -13.11 0.23 9.29
CA PHE A 172 -12.82 0.72 10.63
C PHE A 172 -14.00 1.49 11.24
N LEU A 173 -14.66 2.35 10.46
CA LEU A 173 -15.84 3.10 10.91
C LEU A 173 -17.03 2.19 11.17
N GLN A 174 -17.24 1.14 10.36
CA GLN A 174 -18.30 0.16 10.58
C GLN A 174 -18.05 -0.67 11.85
N HIS A 175 -16.82 -1.17 12.06
CA HIS A 175 -16.47 -1.89 13.28
C HIS A 175 -16.62 -1.03 14.53
N LYS A 176 -16.24 0.25 14.48
CA LYS A 176 -16.41 1.20 15.58
C LYS A 176 -17.90 1.39 15.91
N LYS A 177 -18.75 1.62 14.90
CA LYS A 177 -20.21 1.74 15.09
C LYS A 177 -20.82 0.49 15.71
N LEU A 178 -20.41 -0.71 15.27
CA LEU A 178 -20.89 -1.99 15.79
C LEU A 178 -20.44 -2.24 17.24
N SER A 179 -19.21 -1.88 17.59
CA SER A 179 -18.69 -1.99 18.96
C SER A 179 -19.40 -1.02 19.90
N GLU A 180 -19.63 0.24 19.48
CA GLU A 180 -20.39 1.23 20.23
C GLU A 180 -21.87 0.84 20.39
N ALA A 181 -22.46 0.17 19.39
CA ALA A 181 -23.83 -0.35 19.46
C ALA A 181 -23.99 -1.49 20.48
N LYS A 182 -22.96 -2.30 20.68
CA LYS A 182 -22.95 -3.43 21.64
C LYS A 182 -22.62 -3.03 23.07
N LEU A 183 -22.23 -1.77 23.35
CA LEU A 183 -21.99 -1.30 24.74
C LEU A 183 -23.30 -1.12 25.51
N PRO A 184 -23.39 -1.53 26.80
CA PRO A 184 -24.51 -1.24 27.65
C PRO A 184 -24.80 0.25 27.72
N LYS A 185 -26.10 0.64 27.87
CA LYS A 185 -26.52 2.06 27.88
C LYS A 185 -25.74 2.92 28.90
N ALA A 186 -25.43 2.37 30.09
CA ALA A 186 -24.67 3.05 31.14
C ALA A 186 -23.22 3.43 30.66
N THR A 187 -22.56 2.54 29.93
CA THR A 187 -21.19 2.78 29.41
C THR A 187 -21.19 3.80 28.29
N LYS A 188 -22.28 3.86 27.47
CA LYS A 188 -22.44 4.90 26.43
C LYS A 188 -22.53 6.29 27.03
N THR A 189 -23.28 6.44 28.12
CA THR A 189 -23.47 7.73 28.84
C THR A 189 -22.12 8.24 29.40
N ILE A 190 -21.31 7.35 29.98
CA ILE A 190 -19.98 7.71 30.53
C ILE A 190 -19.01 8.14 29.41
N MET A 191 -19.06 7.50 28.25
CA MET A 191 -18.20 7.89 27.09
C MET A 191 -18.60 9.26 26.53
N ILE A 192 -19.89 9.55 26.42
CA ILE A 192 -20.40 10.86 25.97
C ILE A 192 -19.98 11.95 26.95
N LEU A 193 -20.13 11.73 28.25
CA LEU A 193 -19.69 12.67 29.29
C LEU A 193 -18.19 12.93 29.27
N LYS A 194 -17.34 11.89 29.08
CA LYS A 194 -15.89 12.06 28.95
C LYS A 194 -15.51 12.85 27.70
N HIS A 195 -16.24 12.70 26.60
CA HIS A 195 -16.00 13.47 25.37
C HIS A 195 -16.38 14.94 25.53
N SER A 196 -17.53 15.20 26.17
CA SER A 196 -18.01 16.56 26.47
C SER A 196 -17.10 17.29 27.46
N ILE A 197 -16.59 16.59 28.48
CA ILE A 197 -15.63 17.17 29.44
C ILE A 197 -14.29 17.51 28.74
N LYS A 198 -13.80 16.64 27.85
CA LYS A 198 -12.59 16.91 27.08
C LYS A 198 -12.74 18.13 26.14
N SER A 199 -13.88 18.31 25.50
CA SER A 199 -14.14 19.48 24.65
C SER A 199 -14.29 20.77 25.48
N LEU A 200 -14.85 20.71 26.69
CA LEU A 200 -14.92 21.87 27.60
C LEU A 200 -13.54 22.32 28.10
N ILE A 201 -12.66 21.37 28.45
CA ILE A 201 -11.30 21.69 28.93
C ILE A 201 -10.44 22.34 27.83
N ILE A 202 -10.68 21.97 26.55
CA ILE A 202 -9.95 22.56 25.41
C ILE A 202 -10.48 23.97 25.10
N SER A 203 -11.75 24.29 25.41
CA SER A 203 -12.37 25.60 25.14
C SER A 203 -12.14 26.65 26.24
N THR A 204 -11.65 26.25 27.42
CA THR A 204 -11.38 27.17 28.54
C THR A 204 -9.90 27.45 28.80
N GLY A 205 -9.01 26.99 27.90
CA GLY A 205 -7.57 27.16 27.95
C GLY A 205 -7.03 28.16 26.91
N THR A 206 -7.70 29.33 26.79
CA THR A 206 -7.18 30.53 26.10
C THR A 206 -7.14 31.67 27.06
#